data_4b7bf9c7b9649a0c983cb3be426e1a78
#
_entry.id   4b7bf9c7b9649a0c983cb3be426e1a78
#
_cell.length_a   1.000
_cell.length_b   1.000
_cell.length_c   1.000
_cell.angle_alpha   90.00
_cell.angle_beta   90.00
_cell.angle_gamma   90.00
#
_symmetry.space_group_name_H-M   'P 1'
#
loop_
_entity.id
_entity.type
_entity.pdbx_description
1 polymer ?
#
loop_
_entity_poly.entity_id
_entity_poly.type
_entity_poly.pdbx_seq_one_letter_code
_entity_poly.pdbx_strand_id
1 'polypeptide(L)'
;MNLTLEKIQQRLMSSDDLKTPLYIADKNDFKRNITDFVAAFRKYYPNYNIGYSFKTNYCKEFINVVKEIGGYAEVVSPKEYQLARNYGFDDSRIIYNGVIPDLGNKIRCANHGGIVNVDNVGELGSLIGIYTSPLAIGVRLNFDIGNGIVSRFGIDVDSKSYQEIIELQRRGLIKVKCVHCHISYARGLSYFKKRAEMMARYAKELRANIVDIGGNMFGRMDDSLKAQYGEYIPLYEEYAKTIGEVFAREFPDGEVQLITENGTPIVSTSMSLLATIIGKKVIRGKTMLVVDCKRDDVGFVCHTKNPPC
;
A
#
# COMPACT_ATOMS: atom_id res chain seq x y z
N MET A 1 -17.67 -19.95 0.99
CA MET A 1 -18.94 -20.12 0.22
C MET A 1 -18.84 -19.10 -0.90
N ASN A 2 -18.60 -19.57 -2.13
CA ASN A 2 -18.52 -18.65 -3.26
C ASN A 2 -19.86 -17.95 -3.46
N LEU A 3 -19.87 -16.63 -3.43
CA LEU A 3 -21.05 -15.82 -3.69
C LEU A 3 -21.28 -15.81 -5.20
N THR A 4 -22.20 -16.66 -5.70
CA THR A 4 -22.58 -16.65 -7.12
C THR A 4 -23.58 -15.52 -7.37
N LEU A 5 -23.65 -15.02 -8.61
CA LEU A 5 -24.64 -14.02 -9.03
C LEU A 5 -26.07 -14.42 -8.63
N GLU A 6 -26.41 -15.70 -8.78
CA GLU A 6 -27.71 -16.24 -8.38
C GLU A 6 -28.00 -16.07 -6.87
N LYS A 7 -27.02 -16.32 -6.01
CA LYS A 7 -27.18 -16.13 -4.56
C LYS A 7 -27.31 -14.66 -4.18
N ILE A 8 -26.63 -13.79 -4.90
CA ILE A 8 -26.73 -12.34 -4.72
C ILE A 8 -28.14 -11.88 -5.12
N GLN A 9 -28.61 -12.33 -6.28
CA GLN A 9 -29.97 -12.03 -6.76
C GLN A 9 -31.04 -12.53 -5.80
N GLN A 10 -30.93 -13.77 -5.31
CA GLN A 10 -31.84 -14.33 -4.32
C GLN A 10 -31.89 -13.51 -3.03
N ARG A 11 -30.74 -13.04 -2.54
CA ARG A 11 -30.69 -12.17 -1.35
C ARG A 11 -31.31 -10.80 -1.59
N LEU A 12 -31.06 -10.19 -2.75
CA LEU A 12 -31.71 -8.92 -3.11
C LEU A 12 -33.24 -9.07 -3.22
N MET A 13 -33.73 -10.18 -3.78
CA MET A 13 -35.16 -10.45 -3.91
C MET A 13 -35.83 -10.80 -2.57
N SER A 14 -35.09 -11.28 -1.60
CA SER A 14 -35.57 -11.68 -0.28
C SER A 14 -35.41 -10.62 0.82
N SER A 15 -34.85 -9.46 0.51
CA SER A 15 -34.58 -8.41 1.50
C SER A 15 -34.99 -7.04 0.96
N ASP A 16 -35.97 -6.42 1.58
CA ASP A 16 -36.41 -5.05 1.26
C ASP A 16 -35.35 -3.98 1.59
N ASP A 17 -34.36 -4.35 2.41
CA ASP A 17 -33.29 -3.43 2.87
C ASP A 17 -32.09 -3.36 1.90
N LEU A 18 -31.96 -4.31 0.99
CA LEU A 18 -30.86 -4.34 0.01
C LEU A 18 -31.31 -3.76 -1.32
N LYS A 19 -30.76 -2.60 -1.67
CA LYS A 19 -31.03 -1.90 -2.94
C LYS A 19 -29.73 -1.64 -3.68
N THR A 20 -29.80 -1.63 -5.01
CA THR A 20 -28.69 -1.17 -5.86
C THR A 20 -28.65 0.36 -5.92
N PRO A 21 -27.49 0.98 -6.15
CA PRO A 21 -26.18 0.35 -6.30
C PRO A 21 -25.63 -0.20 -4.98
N LEU A 22 -24.98 -1.38 -5.01
CA LEU A 22 -24.49 -2.07 -3.84
C LEU A 22 -23.06 -2.57 -4.04
N TYR A 23 -22.15 -2.25 -3.11
CA TYR A 23 -20.81 -2.84 -3.09
C TYR A 23 -20.83 -4.22 -2.44
N ILE A 24 -20.14 -5.15 -3.08
CA ILE A 24 -19.96 -6.52 -2.61
C ILE A 24 -18.48 -6.73 -2.30
N ALA A 25 -18.20 -7.09 -1.05
CA ALA A 25 -16.85 -7.42 -0.59
C ALA A 25 -16.70 -8.94 -0.44
N ASP A 26 -15.79 -9.55 -1.21
CA ASP A 26 -15.43 -10.96 -1.07
C ASP A 26 -14.22 -11.11 -0.13
N LYS A 27 -14.52 -11.40 1.15
CA LYS A 27 -13.49 -11.62 2.18
C LYS A 27 -12.56 -12.80 1.84
N ASN A 28 -13.09 -13.86 1.21
CA ASN A 28 -12.29 -15.05 0.91
C ASN A 28 -11.32 -14.79 -0.24
N ASP A 29 -11.76 -14.05 -1.25
CA ASP A 29 -10.88 -13.63 -2.34
C ASP A 29 -9.78 -12.71 -1.82
N PHE A 30 -10.12 -11.72 -0.99
CA PHE A 30 -9.14 -10.87 -0.33
C PHE A 30 -8.13 -11.67 0.50
N LYS A 31 -8.60 -12.63 1.32
CA LYS A 31 -7.73 -13.48 2.13
C LYS A 31 -6.79 -14.31 1.26
N ARG A 32 -7.29 -14.86 0.15
CA ARG A 32 -6.46 -15.61 -0.81
C ARG A 32 -5.40 -14.71 -1.42
N ASN A 33 -5.77 -13.52 -1.93
CA ASN A 33 -4.85 -12.60 -2.56
C ASN A 33 -3.70 -12.19 -1.62
N ILE A 34 -4.02 -11.78 -0.38
CA ILE A 34 -3.00 -11.33 0.57
C ILE A 34 -2.12 -12.50 1.05
N THR A 35 -2.68 -13.69 1.24
CA THR A 35 -1.91 -14.87 1.67
C THR A 35 -0.95 -15.33 0.58
N ASP A 36 -1.41 -15.40 -0.66
CA ASP A 36 -0.58 -15.78 -1.81
C ASP A 36 0.54 -14.75 -2.03
N PHE A 37 0.20 -13.46 -1.89
CA PHE A 37 1.18 -12.38 -2.04
C PHE A 37 2.29 -12.48 -0.97
N VAL A 38 1.90 -12.63 0.29
CA VAL A 38 2.87 -12.78 1.41
C VAL A 38 3.71 -14.04 1.26
N ALA A 39 3.09 -15.17 0.86
CA ALA A 39 3.79 -16.42 0.63
C ALA A 39 4.82 -16.32 -0.50
N ALA A 40 4.48 -15.63 -1.60
CA ALA A 40 5.41 -15.40 -2.70
C ALA A 40 6.65 -14.64 -2.24
N PHE A 41 6.49 -13.57 -1.47
CA PHE A 41 7.63 -12.79 -0.95
C PHE A 41 8.47 -13.59 0.05
N ARG A 42 7.85 -14.28 1.01
CA ARG A 42 8.57 -15.06 2.03
C ARG A 42 9.37 -16.24 1.46
N LYS A 43 9.00 -16.73 0.28
CA LYS A 43 9.76 -17.74 -0.46
C LYS A 43 11.15 -17.25 -0.85
N TYR A 44 11.30 -15.98 -1.20
CA TYR A 44 12.58 -15.40 -1.64
C TYR A 44 13.29 -14.60 -0.55
N TYR A 45 12.55 -14.08 0.41
CA TYR A 45 13.08 -13.37 1.57
C TYR A 45 12.18 -13.58 2.80
N PRO A 46 12.55 -14.53 3.71
CA PRO A 46 11.68 -14.94 4.83
C PRO A 46 11.30 -13.81 5.80
N ASN A 47 12.24 -12.85 6.07
CA ASN A 47 11.95 -11.69 6.92
C ASN A 47 11.17 -10.60 6.17
N TYR A 48 10.04 -11.01 5.62
CA TYR A 48 9.10 -10.14 4.89
C TYR A 48 7.78 -9.98 5.63
N ASN A 49 7.21 -8.76 5.58
CA ASN A 49 5.83 -8.50 6.00
C ASN A 49 5.15 -7.51 5.04
N ILE A 50 3.82 -7.43 5.12
CA ILE A 50 3.00 -6.52 4.29
C ILE A 50 2.46 -5.38 5.13
N GLY A 51 2.54 -4.14 4.60
CA GLY A 51 1.77 -2.98 5.02
C GLY A 51 0.54 -2.86 4.12
N TYR A 52 -0.65 -3.03 4.68
CA TYR A 52 -1.86 -2.84 3.91
C TYR A 52 -2.27 -1.37 3.87
N SER A 53 -2.41 -0.83 2.66
CA SER A 53 -2.64 0.59 2.43
C SER A 53 -4.10 0.97 2.65
N PHE A 54 -4.42 1.61 3.78
CA PHE A 54 -5.78 1.99 4.17
C PHE A 54 -6.44 2.94 3.18
N LYS A 55 -5.67 3.87 2.60
CA LYS A 55 -6.17 4.79 1.56
C LYS A 55 -6.80 4.11 0.36
N THR A 56 -6.45 2.84 0.09
CA THR A 56 -7.02 2.07 -1.02
C THR A 56 -8.41 1.54 -0.68
N ASN A 57 -8.55 0.93 0.48
CA ASN A 57 -9.81 0.36 0.96
C ASN A 57 -9.70 0.04 2.46
N TYR A 58 -10.63 0.49 3.25
CA TYR A 58 -10.68 0.23 4.69
C TYR A 58 -11.96 -0.53 5.11
N CYS A 59 -12.45 -1.42 4.25
CA CYS A 59 -13.50 -2.38 4.62
C CYS A 59 -13.08 -3.20 5.84
N LYS A 60 -13.90 -3.22 6.87
CA LYS A 60 -13.60 -3.84 8.17
C LYS A 60 -13.22 -5.32 8.05
N GLU A 61 -13.91 -6.04 7.18
CA GLU A 61 -13.69 -7.47 6.94
C GLU A 61 -12.30 -7.72 6.37
N PHE A 62 -11.82 -6.86 5.46
CA PHE A 62 -10.47 -6.94 4.87
C PHE A 62 -9.40 -6.59 5.90
N ILE A 63 -9.63 -5.52 6.66
CA ILE A 63 -8.72 -5.09 7.72
C ILE A 63 -8.55 -6.16 8.81
N ASN A 64 -9.63 -6.87 9.16
CA ASN A 64 -9.54 -7.99 10.10
C ASN A 64 -8.63 -9.11 9.55
N VAL A 65 -8.70 -9.41 8.25
CA VAL A 65 -7.79 -10.38 7.62
C VAL A 65 -6.33 -9.91 7.68
N VAL A 66 -6.05 -8.61 7.42
CA VAL A 66 -4.70 -8.06 7.55
C VAL A 66 -4.16 -8.26 8.97
N LYS A 67 -4.99 -8.01 9.98
CA LYS A 67 -4.64 -8.21 11.38
C LYS A 67 -4.42 -9.69 11.72
N GLU A 68 -5.28 -10.59 11.24
CA GLU A 68 -5.17 -12.04 11.43
C GLU A 68 -3.82 -12.59 10.93
N ILE A 69 -3.30 -12.10 9.80
CA ILE A 69 -2.02 -12.54 9.23
C ILE A 69 -0.80 -11.83 9.82
N GLY A 70 -0.99 -10.91 10.78
CA GLY A 70 0.09 -10.13 11.39
C GLY A 70 0.67 -9.05 10.48
N GLY A 71 -0.09 -8.55 9.50
CA GLY A 71 0.29 -7.42 8.66
C GLY A 71 0.28 -6.08 9.41
N TYR A 72 0.82 -5.05 8.78
CA TYR A 72 0.77 -3.67 9.27
C TYR A 72 -0.41 -2.92 8.63
N ALA A 73 -0.98 -1.95 9.38
CA ALA A 73 -1.85 -0.92 8.83
C ALA A 73 -0.98 0.25 8.31
N GLU A 74 -0.90 0.46 6.99
CA GLU A 74 -0.28 1.65 6.42
C GLU A 74 -1.33 2.75 6.34
N VAL A 75 -1.05 3.90 7.01
CA VAL A 75 -1.95 5.03 7.16
C VAL A 75 -1.27 6.33 6.73
N VAL A 76 -2.04 7.24 6.08
CA VAL A 76 -1.51 8.49 5.54
C VAL A 76 -2.19 9.73 6.11
N SER A 77 -3.08 9.56 7.10
CA SER A 77 -3.81 10.67 7.72
C SER A 77 -4.18 10.39 9.17
N PRO A 78 -4.45 11.44 9.98
CA PRO A 78 -4.95 11.28 11.35
C PRO A 78 -6.22 10.42 11.40
N LYS A 79 -7.12 10.58 10.42
CA LYS A 79 -8.37 9.80 10.33
C LYS A 79 -8.09 8.31 10.15
N GLU A 80 -7.19 7.96 9.24
CA GLU A 80 -6.83 6.54 9.00
C GLU A 80 -6.09 5.95 10.20
N TYR A 81 -5.23 6.71 10.88
CA TYR A 81 -4.58 6.28 12.11
C TYR A 81 -5.61 5.94 13.20
N GLN A 82 -6.59 6.83 13.43
CA GLN A 82 -7.66 6.56 14.40
C GLN A 82 -8.50 5.35 13.98
N LEU A 83 -8.77 5.20 12.69
CA LEU A 83 -9.51 4.06 12.16
C LEU A 83 -8.76 2.74 12.40
N ALA A 84 -7.45 2.69 12.16
CA ALA A 84 -6.61 1.54 12.44
C ALA A 84 -6.66 1.17 13.93
N ARG A 85 -6.54 2.16 14.82
CA ARG A 85 -6.67 2.00 16.27
C ARG A 85 -8.05 1.44 16.66
N ASN A 86 -9.13 2.00 16.10
CA ASN A 86 -10.51 1.55 16.35
C ASN A 86 -10.76 0.11 15.88
N TYR A 87 -10.05 -0.34 14.84
CA TYR A 87 -10.07 -1.73 14.39
C TYR A 87 -9.14 -2.66 15.18
N GLY A 88 -8.48 -2.13 16.24
CA GLY A 88 -7.68 -2.89 17.17
C GLY A 88 -6.28 -3.22 16.68
N PHE A 89 -5.68 -2.35 15.86
CA PHE A 89 -4.24 -2.39 15.64
C PHE A 89 -3.50 -1.74 16.82
N ASP A 90 -2.52 -2.42 17.34
CA ASP A 90 -1.54 -1.82 18.23
C ASP A 90 -0.65 -0.85 17.44
N ASP A 91 -0.17 0.21 18.07
CA ASP A 91 0.70 1.19 17.40
C ASP A 91 1.93 0.53 16.78
N SER A 92 2.50 -0.52 17.41
CA SER A 92 3.62 -1.31 16.88
C SER A 92 3.36 -2.00 15.53
N ARG A 93 2.09 -2.06 15.12
CA ARG A 93 1.64 -2.60 13.84
C ARG A 93 1.07 -1.52 12.90
N ILE A 94 1.44 -0.26 13.12
CA ILE A 94 1.06 0.86 12.27
C ILE A 94 2.30 1.44 11.58
N ILE A 95 2.17 1.69 10.27
CA ILE A 95 3.11 2.46 9.46
C ILE A 95 2.44 3.78 9.14
N TYR A 96 2.99 4.90 9.65
CA TYR A 96 2.43 6.22 9.48
C TYR A 96 3.24 7.03 8.46
N ASN A 97 2.69 7.19 7.24
CA ASN A 97 3.34 7.88 6.11
C ASN A 97 2.72 9.26 5.82
N GLY A 98 1.80 9.72 6.63
CA GLY A 98 1.08 10.95 6.38
C GLY A 98 1.99 12.19 6.41
N VAL A 99 1.89 13.04 5.38
CA VAL A 99 2.59 14.33 5.30
C VAL A 99 1.82 15.46 5.99
N ILE A 100 0.57 15.20 6.40
CA ILE A 100 -0.24 16.17 7.15
C ILE A 100 0.34 16.29 8.57
N PRO A 101 0.52 17.50 9.09
CA PRO A 101 0.98 17.71 10.45
C PRO A 101 0.06 17.04 11.47
N ASP A 102 0.61 16.07 12.21
CA ASP A 102 -0.09 15.31 13.24
C ASP A 102 0.91 14.81 14.29
N LEU A 103 1.57 15.77 14.95
CA LEU A 103 2.67 15.48 15.85
C LEU A 103 2.25 14.56 17.01
N GLY A 104 1.04 14.79 17.58
CA GLY A 104 0.55 14.00 18.72
C GLY A 104 0.41 12.51 18.40
N ASN A 105 -0.26 12.16 17.32
CA ASN A 105 -0.43 10.78 16.92
C ASN A 105 0.88 10.14 16.41
N LYS A 106 1.72 10.89 15.71
CA LYS A 106 3.03 10.41 15.25
C LYS A 106 3.96 10.09 16.42
N ILE A 107 4.04 10.97 17.43
CA ILE A 107 4.80 10.72 18.66
C ILE A 107 4.24 9.49 19.39
N ARG A 108 2.93 9.42 19.56
CA ARG A 108 2.29 8.25 20.16
C ARG A 108 2.65 6.97 19.42
N CYS A 109 2.49 6.95 18.11
CA CYS A 109 2.81 5.81 17.27
C CYS A 109 4.28 5.38 17.43
N ALA A 110 5.22 6.34 17.35
CA ALA A 110 6.65 6.07 17.52
C ALA A 110 6.98 5.53 18.92
N ASN A 111 6.39 6.10 19.98
CA ASN A 111 6.61 5.67 21.38
C ASN A 111 6.16 4.24 21.67
N HIS A 112 5.16 3.76 20.93
CA HIS A 112 4.63 2.40 21.08
C HIS A 112 5.15 1.45 19.99
N GLY A 113 6.29 1.78 19.38
CA GLY A 113 7.01 0.88 18.45
C GLY A 113 6.54 0.94 16.99
N GLY A 114 5.56 1.77 16.66
CA GLY A 114 5.09 1.98 15.28
C GLY A 114 6.15 2.60 14.38
N ILE A 115 6.00 2.46 13.08
CA ILE A 115 6.89 3.03 12.08
C ILE A 115 6.33 4.39 11.65
N VAL A 116 7.01 5.48 11.96
CA VAL A 116 6.64 6.82 11.52
C VAL A 116 7.67 7.28 10.50
N ASN A 117 7.28 7.37 9.24
CA ASN A 117 8.15 7.80 8.16
C ASN A 117 8.01 9.33 7.97
N VAL A 118 9.06 10.08 8.28
CA VAL A 118 9.10 11.53 8.05
C VAL A 118 9.34 11.83 6.58
N ASP A 119 8.64 12.84 6.07
CA ASP A 119 8.69 13.25 4.67
C ASP A 119 9.69 14.40 4.43
N ASN A 120 10.04 15.15 5.48
CA ASN A 120 10.97 16.27 5.42
C ASN A 120 11.62 16.57 6.77
N VAL A 121 12.73 17.34 6.74
CA VAL A 121 13.50 17.70 7.95
C VAL A 121 12.79 18.69 8.88
N GLY A 122 11.89 19.52 8.36
CA GLY A 122 11.06 20.43 9.19
C GLY A 122 10.10 19.67 10.10
N GLU A 123 9.46 18.63 9.59
CA GLU A 123 8.67 17.71 10.37
C GLU A 123 9.51 17.00 11.42
N LEU A 124 10.68 16.49 11.02
CA LEU A 124 11.60 15.83 11.93
C LEU A 124 12.04 16.76 13.08
N GLY A 125 12.39 18.02 12.77
CA GLY A 125 12.76 19.02 13.77
C GLY A 125 11.63 19.25 14.80
N SER A 126 10.38 19.31 14.33
CA SER A 126 9.21 19.43 15.20
C SER A 126 9.02 18.23 16.12
N LEU A 127 9.27 17.01 15.63
CA LEU A 127 9.20 15.79 16.44
C LEU A 127 10.33 15.74 17.48
N ILE A 128 11.57 16.07 17.10
CA ILE A 128 12.72 16.09 18.02
C ILE A 128 12.50 17.11 19.14
N GLY A 129 11.92 18.28 18.84
CA GLY A 129 11.67 19.33 19.84
C GLY A 129 10.71 18.92 20.95
N ILE A 130 9.91 17.88 20.74
CA ILE A 130 8.94 17.38 21.75
C ILE A 130 9.46 16.09 22.42
N TYR A 131 10.41 15.40 21.80
CA TYR A 131 10.87 14.08 22.24
C TYR A 131 12.11 14.18 23.13
N THR A 132 12.12 13.45 24.25
CA THR A 132 13.20 13.52 25.27
C THR A 132 14.30 12.47 25.14
N SER A 133 14.19 11.53 24.20
CA SER A 133 15.15 10.44 23.98
C SER A 133 15.53 10.38 22.49
N PRO A 134 16.55 9.63 22.08
CA PRO A 134 16.78 9.42 20.66
C PRO A 134 15.51 8.90 19.98
N LEU A 135 14.94 9.71 19.08
CA LEU A 135 13.70 9.39 18.40
C LEU A 135 13.95 8.29 17.36
N ALA A 136 13.30 7.12 17.56
CA ALA A 136 13.36 6.03 16.60
C ALA A 136 12.31 6.25 15.50
N ILE A 137 12.77 6.58 14.30
CA ILE A 137 11.90 6.97 13.16
C ILE A 137 12.24 6.23 11.87
N GLY A 138 11.32 6.30 10.91
CA GLY A 138 11.58 6.05 9.51
C GLY A 138 11.83 7.35 8.75
N VAL A 139 12.54 7.24 7.64
CA VAL A 139 12.81 8.36 6.72
C VAL A 139 12.30 7.98 5.34
N ARG A 140 11.41 8.81 4.78
CA ARG A 140 10.98 8.66 3.39
C ARG A 140 12.02 9.27 2.46
N LEU A 141 12.60 8.43 1.61
CA LEU A 141 13.63 8.81 0.65
C LEU A 141 13.04 9.08 -0.74
N ASN A 142 13.64 10.05 -1.43
CA ASN A 142 13.35 10.40 -2.81
C ASN A 142 14.64 10.26 -3.64
N PHE A 143 14.57 9.46 -4.69
CA PHE A 143 15.70 9.22 -5.60
C PHE A 143 15.18 8.85 -7.00
N ASP A 144 16.01 9.07 -8.01
CA ASP A 144 15.67 8.75 -9.39
C ASP A 144 15.86 7.27 -9.70
N ILE A 145 14.81 6.65 -10.20
CA ILE A 145 14.83 5.28 -10.73
C ILE A 145 14.87 5.21 -12.26
N GLY A 146 15.00 6.36 -12.93
CA GLY A 146 15.04 6.44 -14.38
C GLY A 146 13.69 6.41 -15.06
N ASN A 147 12.61 6.75 -14.35
CA ASN A 147 11.25 6.85 -14.91
C ASN A 147 10.88 8.26 -15.36
N GLY A 148 11.78 9.25 -15.23
CA GLY A 148 11.58 10.64 -15.61
C GLY A 148 10.59 11.42 -14.72
N ILE A 149 10.15 10.86 -13.59
CA ILE A 149 9.17 11.47 -12.70
C ILE A 149 9.86 11.95 -11.43
N VAL A 150 9.67 13.23 -11.12
CA VAL A 150 10.09 13.82 -9.84
C VAL A 150 8.93 13.77 -8.87
N SER A 151 9.07 12.99 -7.80
CA SER A 151 8.06 12.93 -6.74
C SER A 151 8.16 14.17 -5.85
N ARG A 152 7.00 14.70 -5.44
CA ARG A 152 6.94 15.79 -4.45
C ARG A 152 7.16 15.31 -3.01
N PHE A 153 7.26 14.02 -2.78
CA PHE A 153 7.36 13.40 -1.47
C PHE A 153 8.74 12.88 -1.19
N GLY A 154 9.12 12.92 0.08
CA GLY A 154 10.35 12.36 0.59
C GLY A 154 11.56 13.29 0.51
N ILE A 155 12.59 12.94 1.23
CA ILE A 155 13.86 13.65 1.31
C ILE A 155 14.75 13.20 0.16
N ASP A 156 15.10 14.13 -0.70
CA ASP A 156 16.03 13.90 -1.81
C ASP A 156 17.40 13.47 -1.26
N VAL A 157 17.87 12.32 -1.69
CA VAL A 157 19.11 11.69 -1.20
C VAL A 157 20.38 12.48 -1.56
N ASP A 158 20.31 13.33 -2.57
CA ASP A 158 21.44 14.19 -3.01
C ASP A 158 21.37 15.60 -2.39
N SER A 159 20.42 15.83 -1.45
CA SER A 159 20.17 17.13 -0.85
C SER A 159 20.93 17.37 0.47
N LYS A 160 21.00 18.65 0.88
CA LYS A 160 21.47 19.03 2.23
C LYS A 160 20.58 18.44 3.34
N SER A 161 19.28 18.26 3.08
CA SER A 161 18.34 17.66 4.02
C SER A 161 18.70 16.22 4.33
N TYR A 162 19.18 15.45 3.35
CA TYR A 162 19.66 14.10 3.60
C TYR A 162 20.93 14.09 4.46
N GLN A 163 21.86 15.01 4.21
CA GLN A 163 23.05 15.16 5.05
C GLN A 163 22.71 15.54 6.49
N GLU A 164 21.66 16.35 6.69
CA GLU A 164 21.14 16.69 8.00
C GLU A 164 20.61 15.45 8.76
N ILE A 165 19.92 14.52 8.10
CA ILE A 165 19.50 13.23 8.71
C ILE A 165 20.72 12.45 9.21
N ILE A 166 21.77 12.33 8.40
CA ILE A 166 23.00 11.64 8.78
C ILE A 166 23.63 12.31 10.02
N GLU A 167 23.70 13.63 10.03
CA GLU A 167 24.28 14.38 11.14
C GLU A 167 23.44 14.26 12.43
N LEU A 168 22.12 14.34 12.34
CA LEU A 168 21.23 14.15 13.49
C LEU A 168 21.38 12.74 14.09
N GLN A 169 21.52 11.73 13.25
CA GLN A 169 21.79 10.36 13.71
C GLN A 169 23.16 10.23 14.33
N ARG A 170 24.22 10.82 13.72
CA ARG A 170 25.57 10.81 14.28
C ARG A 170 25.64 11.51 15.65
N ARG A 171 24.84 12.54 15.88
CA ARG A 171 24.70 13.23 17.17
C ARG A 171 23.85 12.46 18.18
N GLY A 172 23.26 11.33 17.80
CA GLY A 172 22.40 10.54 18.68
C GLY A 172 21.03 11.15 18.99
N LEU A 173 20.58 12.15 18.21
CA LEU A 173 19.27 12.78 18.37
C LEU A 173 18.14 11.94 17.78
N ILE A 174 18.46 11.15 16.76
CA ILE A 174 17.55 10.19 16.13
C ILE A 174 18.22 8.84 15.97
N LYS A 175 17.38 7.81 15.83
CA LYS A 175 17.77 6.48 15.33
C LYS A 175 16.90 6.18 14.11
N VAL A 176 17.49 6.14 12.92
CA VAL A 176 16.75 5.71 11.72
C VAL A 176 16.54 4.20 11.81
N LYS A 177 15.30 3.78 12.06
CA LYS A 177 14.93 2.35 12.12
C LYS A 177 14.36 1.83 10.81
N CYS A 178 13.80 2.72 9.98
CA CYS A 178 13.18 2.39 8.71
C CYS A 178 13.65 3.36 7.62
N VAL A 179 13.98 2.84 6.46
CA VAL A 179 14.02 3.63 5.23
C VAL A 179 12.82 3.26 4.40
N HIS A 180 12.10 4.27 3.91
CA HIS A 180 10.87 4.13 3.14
C HIS A 180 10.98 4.81 1.79
N CYS A 181 10.38 4.26 0.76
CA CYS A 181 10.09 4.97 -0.49
C CYS A 181 8.74 4.55 -1.06
N HIS A 182 8.07 5.48 -1.74
CA HIS A 182 6.90 5.15 -2.55
C HIS A 182 6.97 5.91 -3.87
N ILE A 183 7.08 5.18 -4.97
CA ILE A 183 7.27 5.74 -6.31
C ILE A 183 6.07 5.32 -7.18
N SER A 184 5.35 6.32 -7.71
CA SER A 184 4.20 6.13 -8.59
C SER A 184 4.63 5.92 -10.05
N TYR A 185 3.73 5.37 -10.86
CA TYR A 185 3.88 5.22 -12.32
C TYR A 185 5.09 4.39 -12.81
N ALA A 186 5.67 3.57 -11.93
CA ALA A 186 6.83 2.72 -12.25
C ALA A 186 6.55 1.30 -11.75
N ARG A 187 5.75 0.54 -12.52
CA ARG A 187 5.22 -0.77 -12.12
C ARG A 187 6.01 -1.96 -12.67
N GLY A 188 6.88 -1.74 -13.67
CA GLY A 188 7.69 -2.80 -14.27
C GLY A 188 8.75 -3.37 -13.32
N LEU A 189 9.14 -4.62 -13.54
CA LEU A 189 10.11 -5.35 -12.71
C LEU A 189 11.47 -4.65 -12.61
N SER A 190 11.95 -4.05 -13.71
CA SER A 190 13.22 -3.32 -13.73
C SER A 190 13.26 -2.13 -12.75
N TYR A 191 12.13 -1.40 -12.64
CA TYR A 191 12.01 -0.31 -11.68
C TYR A 191 12.00 -0.82 -10.24
N PHE A 192 11.33 -1.94 -9.97
CA PHE A 192 11.32 -2.55 -8.64
C PHE A 192 12.68 -3.12 -8.26
N LYS A 193 13.43 -3.69 -9.21
CA LYS A 193 14.81 -4.12 -8.99
C LYS A 193 15.68 -2.94 -8.57
N LYS A 194 15.68 -1.86 -9.35
CA LYS A 194 16.45 -0.63 -9.05
C LYS A 194 16.04 -0.03 -7.71
N ARG A 195 14.73 0.01 -7.42
CA ARG A 195 14.19 0.46 -6.12
C ARG A 195 14.74 -0.37 -4.97
N ALA A 196 14.70 -1.70 -5.09
CA ALA A 196 15.20 -2.61 -4.06
C ALA A 196 16.72 -2.43 -3.83
N GLU A 197 17.52 -2.32 -4.89
CA GLU A 197 18.96 -2.10 -4.82
C GLU A 197 19.32 -0.76 -4.13
N MET A 198 18.64 0.32 -4.52
CA MET A 198 18.84 1.64 -3.89
C MET A 198 18.44 1.63 -2.42
N MET A 199 17.30 1.06 -2.09
CA MET A 199 16.81 1.01 -0.71
C MET A 199 17.68 0.13 0.19
N ALA A 200 18.21 -0.98 -0.32
CA ALA A 200 19.18 -1.80 0.41
C ALA A 200 20.46 -1.02 0.72
N ARG A 201 20.97 -0.23 -0.24
CA ARG A 201 22.13 0.64 -0.03
C ARG A 201 21.86 1.68 1.08
N TYR A 202 20.74 2.38 1.03
CA TYR A 202 20.42 3.40 2.05
C TYR A 202 20.13 2.79 3.43
N ALA A 203 19.57 1.58 3.48
CA ALA A 203 19.40 0.87 4.73
C ALA A 203 20.76 0.59 5.41
N LYS A 204 21.76 0.17 4.65
CA LYS A 204 23.14 -0.03 5.15
C LYS A 204 23.77 1.28 5.62
N GLU A 205 23.66 2.34 4.81
CA GLU A 205 24.21 3.67 5.10
C GLU A 205 23.64 4.24 6.40
N LEU A 206 22.31 4.20 6.54
CA LEU A 206 21.59 4.71 7.72
C LEU A 206 21.46 3.68 8.86
N ARG A 207 21.99 2.47 8.69
CA ARG A 207 21.91 1.37 9.66
C ARG A 207 20.46 1.07 10.07
N ALA A 208 19.55 1.17 9.11
CA ALA A 208 18.14 0.84 9.33
C ALA A 208 17.93 -0.69 9.32
N ASN A 209 17.08 -1.18 10.21
CA ASN A 209 16.73 -2.60 10.28
C ASN A 209 15.36 -2.92 9.63
N ILE A 210 14.71 -1.92 9.04
CA ILE A 210 13.48 -2.05 8.27
C ILE A 210 13.65 -1.32 6.94
N VAL A 211 13.25 -1.98 5.86
CA VAL A 211 13.15 -1.36 4.54
C VAL A 211 11.72 -1.50 4.03
N ASP A 212 11.06 -0.39 3.83
CA ASP A 212 9.74 -0.32 3.22
C ASP A 212 9.87 0.26 1.81
N ILE A 213 9.65 -0.57 0.81
CA ILE A 213 9.79 -0.17 -0.59
C ILE A 213 8.48 0.38 -1.19
N GLY A 214 7.46 0.61 -0.35
CA GLY A 214 6.15 1.11 -0.78
C GLY A 214 5.35 0.13 -1.62
N GLY A 215 4.35 0.65 -2.29
CA GLY A 215 3.43 -0.13 -3.11
C GLY A 215 3.56 0.17 -4.62
N ASN A 216 2.39 0.27 -5.28
CA ASN A 216 2.23 0.51 -6.73
C ASN A 216 2.57 -0.70 -7.62
N MET A 217 2.45 -1.92 -7.11
CA MET A 217 2.53 -3.14 -7.91
C MET A 217 1.21 -3.38 -8.64
N PHE A 218 1.24 -4.16 -9.70
CA PHE A 218 0.03 -4.73 -10.30
C PHE A 218 -0.51 -5.85 -9.42
N GLY A 219 -1.85 -5.99 -9.43
CA GLY A 219 -2.55 -7.10 -8.81
C GLY A 219 -3.13 -8.06 -9.83
N ARG A 220 -3.80 -9.09 -9.32
CA ARG A 220 -4.66 -9.94 -10.15
C ARG A 220 -5.75 -9.08 -10.75
N MET A 221 -6.08 -9.32 -12.00
CA MET A 221 -7.14 -8.60 -12.71
C MET A 221 -7.70 -9.47 -13.83
N ASP A 222 -8.91 -9.14 -14.24
CA ASP A 222 -9.56 -9.77 -15.38
C ASP A 222 -8.78 -9.53 -16.68
N ASP A 223 -8.83 -10.49 -17.61
CA ASP A 223 -8.09 -10.40 -18.88
C ASP A 223 -8.57 -9.24 -19.76
N SER A 224 -9.85 -8.87 -19.69
CA SER A 224 -10.40 -7.71 -20.39
C SER A 224 -9.84 -6.39 -19.89
N LEU A 225 -9.54 -6.30 -18.59
CA LEU A 225 -8.84 -5.16 -18.00
C LEU A 225 -7.35 -5.20 -18.32
N LYS A 226 -6.73 -6.37 -18.24
CA LYS A 226 -5.31 -6.59 -18.55
C LYS A 226 -4.96 -6.18 -19.97
N ALA A 227 -5.82 -6.51 -20.93
CA ALA A 227 -5.63 -6.16 -22.35
C ALA A 227 -5.63 -4.65 -22.62
N GLN A 228 -6.14 -3.83 -21.69
CA GLN A 228 -6.15 -2.37 -21.80
C GLN A 228 -4.86 -1.70 -21.33
N TYR A 229 -3.94 -2.46 -20.70
CA TYR A 229 -2.61 -1.97 -20.35
C TYR A 229 -1.66 -2.24 -21.53
N GLY A 230 -1.01 -1.26 -22.07
CA GLY A 230 -0.05 -1.42 -23.16
C GLY A 230 1.32 -1.95 -22.72
N GLU A 231 1.39 -2.61 -21.56
CA GLU A 231 2.62 -3.08 -20.93
C GLU A 231 2.44 -4.48 -20.32
N TYR A 232 3.56 -5.15 -20.05
CA TYR A 232 3.55 -6.41 -19.33
C TYR A 232 3.07 -6.23 -17.89
N ILE A 233 2.17 -7.10 -17.45
CA ILE A 233 1.61 -7.12 -16.09
C ILE A 233 2.28 -8.25 -15.30
N PRO A 234 3.26 -7.94 -14.42
CA PRO A 234 3.93 -8.96 -13.63
C PRO A 234 3.01 -9.64 -12.62
N LEU A 235 3.30 -10.92 -12.37
CA LEU A 235 2.66 -11.70 -11.31
C LEU A 235 3.29 -11.40 -9.94
N TYR A 236 2.61 -11.79 -8.86
CA TYR A 236 3.14 -11.66 -7.49
C TYR A 236 4.50 -12.32 -7.30
N GLU A 237 4.65 -13.54 -7.86
CA GLU A 237 5.90 -14.30 -7.81
C GLU A 237 7.07 -13.58 -8.49
N GLU A 238 6.81 -12.88 -9.59
CA GLU A 238 7.85 -12.16 -10.33
C GLU A 238 8.33 -10.91 -9.57
N TYR A 239 7.42 -10.16 -8.95
CA TYR A 239 7.78 -9.08 -8.04
C TYR A 239 8.55 -9.61 -6.84
N ALA A 240 8.04 -10.66 -6.21
CA ALA A 240 8.64 -11.29 -5.04
C ALA A 240 10.05 -11.80 -5.32
N LYS A 241 10.25 -12.48 -6.46
CA LYS A 241 11.57 -12.93 -6.90
C LYS A 241 12.50 -11.76 -7.14
N THR A 242 12.07 -10.79 -7.96
CA THR A 242 12.90 -9.63 -8.35
C THR A 242 13.40 -8.85 -7.13
N ILE A 243 12.54 -8.63 -6.15
CA ILE A 243 12.83 -7.85 -4.95
C ILE A 243 13.54 -8.73 -3.91
N GLY A 244 12.99 -9.91 -3.65
CA GLY A 244 13.49 -10.81 -2.62
C GLY A 244 14.92 -11.32 -2.87
N GLU A 245 15.28 -11.60 -4.13
CA GLU A 245 16.65 -11.97 -4.49
C GLU A 245 17.67 -10.84 -4.22
N VAL A 246 17.28 -9.58 -4.40
CA VAL A 246 18.13 -8.43 -4.01
C VAL A 246 18.33 -8.43 -2.51
N PHE A 247 17.26 -8.56 -1.72
CA PHE A 247 17.36 -8.54 -0.26
C PHE A 247 18.09 -9.75 0.29
N ALA A 248 17.89 -10.94 -0.27
CA ALA A 248 18.62 -12.15 0.12
C ALA A 248 20.15 -12.04 -0.15
N ARG A 249 20.53 -11.33 -1.22
CA ARG A 249 21.93 -11.05 -1.53
C ARG A 249 22.53 -9.99 -0.59
N GLU A 250 21.79 -8.90 -0.36
CA GLU A 250 22.28 -7.74 0.40
C GLU A 250 22.24 -7.95 1.92
N PHE A 251 21.35 -8.83 2.41
CA PHE A 251 21.09 -9.14 3.82
C PHE A 251 20.91 -10.65 4.00
N PRO A 252 22.00 -11.44 3.82
CA PRO A 252 21.91 -12.90 3.78
C PRO A 252 21.45 -13.54 5.09
N ASP A 253 21.70 -12.88 6.22
CA ASP A 253 21.28 -13.35 7.55
C ASP A 253 19.81 -12.97 7.87
N GLY A 254 19.13 -12.25 6.95
CA GLY A 254 17.77 -11.82 7.13
C GLY A 254 17.57 -10.79 8.25
N GLU A 255 18.62 -10.04 8.60
CA GLU A 255 18.63 -9.08 9.71
C GLU A 255 17.78 -7.83 9.46
N VAL A 256 17.44 -7.54 8.20
CA VAL A 256 16.62 -6.41 7.80
C VAL A 256 15.23 -6.90 7.44
N GLN A 257 14.18 -6.32 8.02
CA GLN A 257 12.81 -6.61 7.63
C GLN A 257 12.46 -5.89 6.33
N LEU A 258 12.00 -6.63 5.33
CA LEU A 258 11.43 -6.09 4.10
C LEU A 258 9.91 -5.89 4.26
N ILE A 259 9.42 -4.70 3.90
CA ILE A 259 7.99 -4.36 3.86
C ILE A 259 7.63 -3.85 2.46
N THR A 260 6.41 -4.15 2.03
CA THR A 260 5.76 -3.53 0.86
C THR A 260 4.38 -3.02 1.24
N GLU A 261 3.96 -1.87 0.66
CA GLU A 261 2.69 -1.21 0.99
C GLU A 261 1.63 -1.44 -0.09
N ASN A 262 1.01 -2.59 -0.07
CA ASN A 262 0.08 -2.96 -1.12
C ASN A 262 -1.39 -2.76 -0.71
N GLY A 263 -2.10 -1.99 -1.52
CA GLY A 263 -3.57 -1.86 -1.46
C GLY A 263 -4.20 -2.49 -2.68
N THR A 264 -4.15 -1.80 -3.82
CA THR A 264 -4.75 -2.25 -5.09
C THR A 264 -4.39 -3.69 -5.48
N PRO A 265 -3.13 -4.16 -5.40
CA PRO A 265 -2.80 -5.53 -5.75
C PRO A 265 -3.61 -6.58 -4.98
N ILE A 266 -3.97 -6.27 -3.75
CA ILE A 266 -4.65 -7.21 -2.86
C ILE A 266 -6.17 -7.14 -3.00
N VAL A 267 -6.72 -5.92 -3.21
CA VAL A 267 -8.18 -5.68 -3.17
C VAL A 267 -8.84 -5.75 -4.53
N SER A 268 -8.07 -5.67 -5.63
CA SER A 268 -8.60 -5.41 -6.98
C SER A 268 -9.67 -6.39 -7.49
N THR A 269 -9.61 -7.66 -7.07
CA THR A 269 -10.62 -8.68 -7.44
C THR A 269 -11.65 -8.95 -6.35
N SER A 270 -11.47 -8.32 -5.18
CA SER A 270 -12.27 -8.64 -3.98
C SER A 270 -13.44 -7.68 -3.76
N MET A 271 -13.57 -6.66 -4.60
CA MET A 271 -14.69 -5.70 -4.55
C MET A 271 -15.42 -5.66 -5.89
N SER A 272 -16.73 -5.71 -5.85
CA SER A 272 -17.60 -5.55 -7.01
C SER A 272 -18.68 -4.52 -6.71
N LEU A 273 -19.15 -3.82 -7.73
CA LEU A 273 -20.32 -2.94 -7.69
C LEU A 273 -21.45 -3.62 -8.45
N LEU A 274 -22.56 -3.87 -7.76
CA LEU A 274 -23.78 -4.35 -8.36
C LEU A 274 -24.72 -3.17 -8.63
N ALA A 275 -25.21 -3.07 -9.86
CA ALA A 275 -26.14 -2.03 -10.28
C ALA A 275 -27.33 -2.63 -11.04
N THR A 276 -28.46 -1.97 -11.01
CA THR A 276 -29.66 -2.36 -11.77
C THR A 276 -29.68 -1.64 -13.12
N ILE A 277 -29.99 -2.38 -14.19
CA ILE A 277 -30.26 -1.81 -15.51
C ILE A 277 -31.63 -1.17 -15.47
N ILE A 278 -31.68 0.18 -15.51
CA ILE A 278 -32.92 0.97 -15.47
C ILE A 278 -33.38 1.44 -16.85
N GLY A 279 -32.58 1.22 -17.88
CA GLY A 279 -32.91 1.58 -19.25
C GLY A 279 -32.02 0.93 -20.29
N LYS A 280 -32.55 0.79 -21.50
CA LYS A 280 -31.84 0.29 -22.68
C LYS A 280 -32.16 1.14 -23.87
N LYS A 281 -31.19 1.56 -24.66
CA LYS A 281 -31.35 2.28 -25.91
C LYS A 281 -30.30 1.87 -26.94
N VAL A 282 -30.59 2.11 -28.21
CA VAL A 282 -29.64 1.86 -29.30
C VAL A 282 -29.24 3.21 -29.91
N ILE A 283 -27.92 3.44 -29.98
CA ILE A 283 -27.36 4.66 -30.60
C ILE A 283 -26.32 4.20 -31.64
N ARG A 284 -26.58 4.56 -32.91
CA ARG A 284 -25.67 4.23 -34.02
C ARG A 284 -25.33 2.75 -34.08
N GLY A 285 -26.32 1.87 -33.88
CA GLY A 285 -26.15 0.40 -33.90
C GLY A 285 -25.53 -0.20 -32.63
N LYS A 286 -25.15 0.61 -31.65
CA LYS A 286 -24.60 0.12 -30.36
C LYS A 286 -25.69 0.15 -29.28
N THR A 287 -25.86 -0.98 -28.60
CA THR A 287 -26.73 -1.06 -27.42
C THR A 287 -26.06 -0.36 -26.24
N MET A 288 -26.79 0.59 -25.65
CA MET A 288 -26.40 1.30 -24.43
C MET A 288 -27.33 0.88 -23.29
N LEU A 289 -26.74 0.46 -22.19
CA LEU A 289 -27.45 0.19 -20.95
C LEU A 289 -27.29 1.39 -20.02
N VAL A 290 -28.39 1.78 -19.38
CA VAL A 290 -28.42 2.80 -18.34
C VAL A 290 -28.57 2.08 -17.02
N VAL A 291 -27.69 2.35 -16.07
CA VAL A 291 -27.66 1.76 -14.75
C VAL A 291 -27.93 2.79 -13.66
N ASP A 292 -28.32 2.37 -12.50
CA ASP A 292 -28.66 3.22 -11.36
C ASP A 292 -27.43 3.67 -10.53
N CYS A 293 -26.23 3.58 -11.10
CA CYS A 293 -25.00 4.07 -10.48
C CYS A 293 -24.28 5.12 -11.33
N LYS A 294 -23.39 5.88 -10.71
CA LYS A 294 -22.54 6.87 -11.37
C LYS A 294 -21.17 6.28 -11.68
N ARG A 295 -20.44 6.93 -12.60
CA ARG A 295 -19.07 6.59 -12.92
C ARG A 295 -18.16 6.61 -11.68
N ASP A 296 -18.35 7.59 -10.79
CA ASP A 296 -17.54 7.75 -9.57
C ASP A 296 -17.78 6.64 -8.54
N ASP A 297 -18.94 5.97 -8.61
CA ASP A 297 -19.24 4.81 -7.75
C ASP A 297 -18.41 3.57 -8.15
N VAL A 298 -17.89 3.49 -9.37
CA VAL A 298 -17.08 2.35 -9.84
C VAL A 298 -15.62 2.43 -9.39
N GLY A 299 -15.21 3.59 -8.86
CA GLY A 299 -13.86 3.83 -8.38
C GLY A 299 -12.89 4.32 -9.46
N PHE A 300 -11.65 4.53 -9.07
CA PHE A 300 -10.67 5.25 -9.89
C PHE A 300 -10.32 4.57 -11.22
N VAL A 301 -10.41 3.26 -11.30
CA VAL A 301 -10.03 2.50 -12.51
C VAL A 301 -10.86 2.93 -13.74
N CYS A 302 -12.13 3.26 -13.56
CA CYS A 302 -13.01 3.67 -14.67
C CYS A 302 -12.68 5.06 -15.24
N HIS A 303 -11.81 5.84 -14.65
CA HIS A 303 -11.36 7.11 -15.21
C HIS A 303 -10.34 6.91 -16.35
N THR A 304 -9.64 5.79 -16.36
CA THR A 304 -8.58 5.49 -17.34
C THR A 304 -8.77 4.18 -18.09
N LYS A 305 -9.56 3.27 -17.55
CA LYS A 305 -9.80 1.92 -18.08
C LYS A 305 -11.30 1.60 -17.99
N ASN A 306 -11.75 0.64 -18.80
CA ASN A 306 -13.09 0.09 -18.69
C ASN A 306 -13.06 -1.06 -17.67
N PRO A 307 -13.86 -1.01 -16.59
CA PRO A 307 -13.94 -2.10 -15.65
C PRO A 307 -14.50 -3.35 -16.33
N PRO A 308 -14.12 -4.57 -15.92
CA PRO A 308 -14.75 -5.79 -16.37
C PRO A 308 -16.19 -5.86 -15.87
N CYS A 309 -17.08 -6.39 -16.73
CA CYS A 309 -18.53 -6.54 -16.44
C CYS A 309 -18.92 -8.02 -16.51
#